data_5cc46f9223680b3a61aea3346603c742
#
_entry.id   5cc46f9223680b3a61aea3346603c742
#
_cell.length_a   1.000
_cell.length_b   1.000
_cell.length_c   1.000
_cell.angle_alpha   90.00
_cell.angle_beta   90.00
_cell.angle_gamma   90.00
#
_symmetry.space_group_name_H-M   'P 1'
#
loop_
_entity.id
_entity.type
_entity.pdbx_description
1 polymer ?
#
loop_
_entity_poly.entity_id
_entity_poly.type
_entity_poly.pdbx_seq_one_letter_code
_entity_poly.pdbx_strand_id
1 'polypeptide(L)'
;MHRWVVHEFLKETTTIGQRDPRLAVTALYDSTDERGPDFTMVYGSTFTSKNYDDNIKNRVWYRKYLDDYFRINEFEVFNSPINFRLIRYADVLLMYAEALNGLNRTADAYQYVDRVRARAGLAPLATVRPGMTQAQFQQQLEHERITELTGESLRWNDLARWG
;
A
#
# COMPACT_ATOMS: atom_id res chain seq x y z
N MET A 1 1.28 11.61 3.26
CA MET A 1 2.05 10.48 2.65
C MET A 1 2.93 11.02 1.54
N HIS A 2 4.11 10.45 1.31
CA HIS A 2 4.98 10.87 0.21
C HIS A 2 4.53 10.26 -1.12
N ARG A 3 4.65 11.03 -2.20
CA ARG A 3 4.22 10.63 -3.55
C ARG A 3 4.93 9.37 -4.09
N TRP A 4 6.18 9.13 -3.71
CA TRP A 4 6.90 7.94 -4.12
C TRP A 4 6.19 6.61 -3.75
N VAL A 5 5.38 6.62 -2.67
CA VAL A 5 4.59 5.45 -2.29
C VAL A 5 3.56 5.09 -3.37
N VAL A 6 2.94 6.10 -4.01
CA VAL A 6 2.03 5.85 -5.14
C VAL A 6 2.79 5.17 -6.28
N HIS A 7 4.01 5.63 -6.58
CA HIS A 7 4.83 5.01 -7.61
C HIS A 7 5.23 3.56 -7.29
N GLU A 8 5.34 3.19 -6.01
CA GLU A 8 5.54 1.78 -5.64
C GLU A 8 4.36 0.91 -6.08
N PHE A 9 3.12 1.34 -5.86
CA PHE A 9 1.95 0.60 -6.32
C PHE A 9 1.84 0.53 -7.85
N LEU A 10 2.35 1.51 -8.57
CA LEU A 10 2.28 1.56 -10.04
C LEU A 10 3.33 0.68 -10.73
N LYS A 11 4.28 0.11 -10.00
CA LYS A 11 5.29 -0.80 -10.55
C LYS A 11 4.71 -2.13 -11.02
N GLU A 12 3.55 -2.52 -10.51
CA GLU A 12 2.93 -3.79 -10.81
C GLU A 12 1.46 -3.64 -11.19
N THR A 13 0.96 -4.61 -11.95
CA THR A 13 -0.44 -4.69 -12.36
C THR A 13 -1.03 -6.03 -11.95
N THR A 14 -2.36 -6.09 -11.83
CA THR A 14 -3.08 -7.35 -11.62
C THR A 14 -2.95 -8.27 -12.83
N THR A 15 -3.34 -9.53 -12.66
CA THR A 15 -3.36 -10.55 -13.73
C THR A 15 -4.23 -10.16 -14.93
N ILE A 16 -5.14 -9.21 -14.75
CA ILE A 16 -6.00 -8.66 -15.81
C ILE A 16 -5.56 -7.27 -16.29
N GLY A 17 -4.32 -6.87 -15.97
CA GLY A 17 -3.72 -5.61 -16.44
C GLY A 17 -4.23 -4.34 -15.75
N GLN A 18 -4.95 -4.46 -14.65
CA GLN A 18 -5.40 -3.31 -13.86
C GLN A 18 -4.32 -2.88 -12.87
N ARG A 19 -4.39 -1.63 -12.41
CA ARG A 19 -3.54 -1.13 -11.32
C ARG A 19 -3.74 -1.96 -10.06
N ASP A 20 -2.72 -2.03 -9.24
CA ASP A 20 -2.80 -2.68 -7.92
C ASP A 20 -3.98 -2.09 -7.11
N PRO A 21 -5.01 -2.88 -6.79
CA PRO A 21 -6.23 -2.39 -6.13
C PRO A 21 -5.95 -1.87 -4.71
N ARG A 22 -4.83 -2.25 -4.11
CA ARG A 22 -4.41 -1.75 -2.79
C ARG A 22 -4.15 -0.24 -2.81
N LEU A 23 -3.75 0.33 -3.97
CA LEU A 23 -3.55 1.77 -4.11
C LEU A 23 -4.83 2.54 -3.81
N ALA A 24 -5.94 2.16 -4.42
CA ALA A 24 -7.21 2.87 -4.28
C ALA A 24 -7.77 2.85 -2.85
N VAL A 25 -7.46 1.81 -2.06
CA VAL A 25 -7.90 1.71 -0.65
C VAL A 25 -6.89 2.30 0.35
N THR A 26 -5.68 2.62 -0.11
CA THR A 26 -4.60 3.13 0.74
C THR A 26 -4.42 4.63 0.62
N ALA A 27 -4.54 5.18 -0.59
CA ALA A 27 -4.16 6.54 -0.91
C ALA A 27 -5.27 7.31 -1.62
N LEU A 28 -5.38 8.59 -1.25
CA LEU A 28 -6.10 9.61 -2.00
C LEU A 28 -5.07 10.56 -2.58
N TYR A 29 -5.12 10.77 -3.87
CA TYR A 29 -4.21 11.65 -4.58
C TYR A 29 -4.91 12.27 -5.78
N ASP A 30 -4.48 13.48 -6.15
CA ASP A 30 -4.94 14.19 -7.34
C ASP A 30 -3.74 14.58 -8.19
N SER A 31 -3.68 14.01 -9.38
CA SER A 31 -2.88 14.50 -10.49
C SER A 31 -3.60 14.10 -11.78
N THR A 32 -3.28 14.75 -12.87
CA THR A 32 -3.93 14.50 -14.16
C THR A 32 -3.89 13.04 -14.60
N ASP A 33 -2.84 12.30 -14.18
CA ASP A 33 -2.61 10.92 -14.59
C ASP A 33 -2.84 9.88 -13.47
N GLU A 34 -3.00 10.34 -12.21
CA GLU A 34 -2.99 9.49 -11.01
C GLU A 34 -4.14 9.79 -10.06
N ARG A 35 -5.21 10.38 -10.56
CA ARG A 35 -6.37 10.73 -9.73
C ARG A 35 -7.01 9.48 -9.16
N GLY A 36 -7.08 9.40 -7.82
CA GLY A 36 -7.81 8.34 -7.15
C GLY A 36 -9.31 8.45 -7.43
N PRO A 37 -10.01 7.32 -7.64
CA PRO A 37 -11.41 7.33 -8.08
C PRO A 37 -12.35 8.06 -7.11
N ASP A 38 -12.01 8.12 -5.84
CA ASP A 38 -12.85 8.68 -4.80
C ASP A 38 -12.34 10.01 -4.22
N PHE A 39 -11.30 10.57 -4.80
CA PHE A 39 -10.72 11.82 -4.28
C PHE A 39 -11.75 12.95 -4.21
N THR A 40 -12.53 13.10 -5.26
CA THR A 40 -13.59 14.11 -5.34
C THR A 40 -14.73 13.83 -4.34
N MET A 41 -15.03 12.57 -4.08
CA MET A 41 -16.09 12.18 -3.15
C MET A 41 -15.71 12.42 -1.69
N VAL A 42 -14.42 12.25 -1.32
CA VAL A 42 -13.95 12.43 0.05
C VAL A 42 -13.98 13.90 0.48
N TYR A 43 -13.59 14.79 -0.43
CA TYR A 43 -13.44 16.21 -0.12
C TYR A 43 -14.46 17.08 -0.86
N GLY A 44 -15.32 16.47 -1.67
CA GLY A 44 -16.31 17.18 -2.45
C GLY A 44 -15.73 18.10 -3.53
N SER A 45 -16.58 18.88 -4.18
CA SER A 45 -16.18 19.87 -5.18
C SER A 45 -15.30 21.00 -4.64
N THR A 46 -15.28 21.19 -3.34
CA THR A 46 -14.48 22.22 -2.67
C THR A 46 -13.00 21.92 -2.65
N PHE A 47 -12.62 20.65 -2.67
CA PHE A 47 -11.19 20.28 -2.67
C PHE A 47 -10.53 20.43 -4.03
N THR A 48 -11.31 20.38 -5.08
CA THR A 48 -10.89 20.70 -6.45
C THR A 48 -11.06 22.18 -6.79
N SER A 49 -11.57 22.98 -5.84
CA SER A 49 -11.84 24.38 -6.08
C SER A 49 -10.56 25.19 -6.16
N LYS A 50 -10.61 26.26 -6.94
CA LYS A 50 -9.51 27.19 -7.25
C LYS A 50 -8.86 27.86 -6.02
N ASN A 51 -9.36 27.60 -4.82
CA ASN A 51 -8.92 28.24 -3.57
C ASN A 51 -7.79 27.49 -2.85
N TYR A 52 -7.40 26.31 -3.33
CA TYR A 52 -6.28 25.58 -2.74
C TYR A 52 -5.03 25.77 -3.60
N ASP A 53 -3.96 26.14 -2.90
CA ASP A 53 -2.62 26.25 -3.44
C ASP A 53 -2.23 24.98 -4.23
N ASP A 54 -1.54 25.14 -5.34
CA ASP A 54 -1.06 24.03 -6.19
C ASP A 54 -0.26 22.99 -5.41
N ASN A 55 0.34 23.36 -4.28
CA ASN A 55 0.98 22.45 -3.35
C ASN A 55 0.03 21.42 -2.73
N ILE A 56 -1.26 21.72 -2.60
CA ILE A 56 -2.25 20.79 -2.03
C ILE A 56 -2.69 19.78 -3.08
N LYS A 57 -2.81 20.18 -4.34
CA LYS A 57 -3.19 19.29 -5.45
C LYS A 57 -2.20 18.14 -5.67
N ASN A 58 -0.95 18.34 -5.30
CA ASN A 58 0.11 17.35 -5.45
C ASN A 58 0.33 16.49 -4.20
N ARG A 59 -0.48 16.66 -3.16
CA ARG A 59 -0.36 15.87 -1.93
C ARG A 59 -1.05 14.53 -2.09
N VAL A 60 -0.48 13.55 -1.37
CA VAL A 60 -1.06 12.21 -1.21
C VAL A 60 -1.54 12.07 0.22
N TRP A 61 -2.79 11.70 0.38
CA TRP A 61 -3.45 11.53 1.67
C TRP A 61 -3.66 10.05 1.96
N TYR A 62 -3.74 9.68 3.23
CA TYR A 62 -4.15 8.34 3.60
C TYR A 62 -5.65 8.19 3.43
N ARG A 63 -6.08 7.13 2.73
CA ARG A 63 -7.45 6.67 2.69
C ARG A 63 -7.70 5.56 3.70
N LYS A 64 -6.69 4.75 3.96
CA LYS A 64 -6.71 3.72 4.99
C LYS A 64 -7.12 4.37 6.31
N TYR A 65 -8.09 3.81 7.02
CA TYR A 65 -8.70 4.37 8.25
C TYR A 65 -9.64 5.58 8.04
N LEU A 66 -10.00 5.94 6.81
CA LEU A 66 -11.12 6.84 6.59
C LEU A 66 -12.41 6.04 6.49
N ASP A 67 -13.45 6.52 7.16
CA ASP A 67 -14.80 5.98 7.07
C ASP A 67 -15.67 6.87 6.18
N ASP A 68 -16.44 6.24 5.31
CA ASP A 68 -17.38 6.94 4.43
C ASP A 68 -18.47 7.71 5.20
N TYR A 69 -18.86 7.20 6.36
CA TYR A 69 -19.86 7.86 7.23
C TYR A 69 -19.35 9.21 7.76
N PHE A 70 -18.09 9.30 8.19
CA PHE A 70 -17.50 10.52 8.75
C PHE A 70 -17.14 11.56 7.69
N ARG A 71 -17.13 11.20 6.42
CA ARG A 71 -16.94 12.16 5.31
C ARG A 71 -18.09 13.15 5.17
N ILE A 72 -19.26 12.78 5.64
CA ILE A 72 -20.51 13.55 5.46
C ILE A 72 -20.79 14.47 6.65
N ASN A 73 -20.26 14.12 7.82
CA ASN A 73 -20.54 14.88 9.07
C ASN A 73 -19.26 15.60 9.52
N GLU A 74 -19.12 16.85 9.13
CA GLU A 74 -17.96 17.71 9.39
C GLU A 74 -17.62 17.92 10.88
N PHE A 75 -18.48 17.51 11.80
CA PHE A 75 -18.33 17.79 13.23
C PHE A 75 -17.61 16.72 14.04
N GLU A 76 -17.33 15.53 13.48
CA GLU A 76 -16.70 14.43 14.22
C GLU A 76 -15.37 13.98 13.59
N VAL A 77 -14.56 14.91 13.15
CA VAL A 77 -13.32 14.67 12.42
C VAL A 77 -12.28 13.82 13.18
N PHE A 78 -12.43 13.71 14.50
CA PHE A 78 -11.46 13.01 15.36
C PHE A 78 -11.90 11.63 15.85
N ASN A 79 -13.12 11.21 15.60
CA ASN A 79 -13.67 9.93 16.06
C ASN A 79 -13.84 8.98 14.87
N SER A 80 -12.91 8.07 14.66
CA SER A 80 -13.06 7.00 13.67
C SER A 80 -13.52 5.71 14.37
N PRO A 81 -14.57 5.03 13.87
CA PRO A 81 -14.99 3.73 14.38
C PRO A 81 -14.06 2.60 13.91
N ILE A 82 -13.10 2.91 13.05
CA ILE A 82 -12.19 1.92 12.50
C ILE A 82 -11.11 1.60 13.53
N ASN A 83 -11.11 0.36 14.01
CA ASN A 83 -10.10 -0.12 14.94
C ASN A 83 -8.72 -0.14 14.29
N PHE A 84 -7.73 0.43 14.98
CA PHE A 84 -6.34 0.27 14.59
C PHE A 84 -5.89 -1.18 14.80
N ARG A 85 -5.38 -1.80 13.75
CA ARG A 85 -4.93 -3.20 13.79
C ARG A 85 -3.44 -3.24 14.11
N LEU A 86 -3.11 -3.74 15.28
CA LEU A 86 -1.72 -3.87 15.73
C LEU A 86 -0.94 -4.92 14.94
N ILE A 87 -1.58 -6.05 14.64
CA ILE A 87 -0.98 -7.16 13.90
C ILE A 87 -2.00 -7.66 12.88
N ARG A 88 -1.55 -7.86 11.65
CA ARG A 88 -2.35 -8.48 10.59
C ARG A 88 -1.68 -9.74 10.06
N TYR A 89 -2.50 -10.67 9.60
CA TYR A 89 -1.98 -11.92 9.04
C TYR A 89 -1.04 -11.70 7.84
N ALA A 90 -1.28 -10.69 7.01
CA ALA A 90 -0.36 -10.33 5.93
C ALA A 90 1.04 -9.96 6.44
N ASP A 91 1.13 -9.20 7.54
CA ASP A 91 2.41 -8.88 8.17
C ASP A 91 3.12 -10.13 8.67
N VAL A 92 2.41 -11.04 9.34
CA VAL A 92 2.96 -12.33 9.79
C VAL A 92 3.51 -13.15 8.62
N LEU A 93 2.77 -13.22 7.50
CA LEU A 93 3.23 -13.92 6.30
C LEU A 93 4.51 -13.29 5.73
N LEU A 94 4.58 -11.96 5.64
CA LEU A 94 5.74 -11.26 5.12
C LEU A 94 6.95 -11.37 6.06
N MET A 95 6.74 -11.31 7.39
CA MET A 95 7.80 -11.57 8.37
C MET A 95 8.34 -13.00 8.25
N TYR A 96 7.47 -13.98 8.06
CA TYR A 96 7.89 -15.37 7.89
C TYR A 96 8.65 -15.59 6.59
N ALA A 97 8.21 -14.97 5.50
CA ALA A 97 8.94 -14.99 4.23
C ALA A 97 10.35 -14.38 4.38
N GLU A 98 10.46 -13.28 5.11
CA GLU A 98 11.74 -12.63 5.40
C GLU A 98 12.69 -13.55 6.21
N ALA A 99 12.17 -14.19 7.25
CA ALA A 99 12.94 -15.13 8.06
C ALA A 99 13.46 -16.32 7.23
N LEU A 100 12.62 -16.88 6.36
CA LEU A 100 13.03 -17.95 5.44
C LEU A 100 14.10 -17.47 4.46
N ASN A 101 13.94 -16.28 3.89
CA ASN A 101 14.95 -15.70 3.02
C ASN A 101 16.28 -15.46 3.76
N GLY A 102 16.24 -14.97 5.00
CA GLY A 102 17.43 -14.80 5.85
C GLY A 102 18.16 -16.13 6.14
N LEU A 103 17.44 -17.24 6.17
CA LEU A 103 17.98 -18.60 6.32
C LEU A 103 18.42 -19.23 4.98
N ASN A 104 18.57 -18.46 3.89
CA ASN A 104 18.87 -18.95 2.54
C ASN A 104 17.81 -19.95 1.97
N ARG A 105 16.59 -19.90 2.47
CA ARG A 105 15.46 -20.71 2.03
C ARG A 105 14.51 -19.87 1.16
N THR A 106 15.06 -19.11 0.23
CA THR A 106 14.31 -18.17 -0.62
C THR A 106 13.19 -18.87 -1.41
N ALA A 107 13.44 -20.08 -1.91
CA ALA A 107 12.42 -20.85 -2.64
C ALA A 107 11.18 -21.13 -1.77
N ASP A 108 11.37 -21.41 -0.50
CA ASP A 108 10.27 -21.67 0.45
C ASP A 108 9.51 -20.38 0.83
N ALA A 109 10.17 -19.23 0.71
CA ALA A 109 9.59 -17.94 1.08
C ALA A 109 8.52 -17.47 0.08
N TYR A 110 8.62 -17.83 -1.20
CA TYR A 110 7.70 -17.37 -2.25
C TYR A 110 6.23 -17.59 -1.90
N GLN A 111 5.87 -18.77 -1.42
CA GLN A 111 4.48 -19.12 -1.13
C GLN A 111 3.78 -18.17 -0.15
N TYR A 112 4.53 -17.56 0.77
CA TYR A 112 3.98 -16.64 1.78
C TYR A 112 3.71 -15.26 1.19
N VAL A 113 4.61 -14.76 0.36
CA VAL A 113 4.42 -13.53 -0.40
C VAL A 113 3.29 -13.72 -1.42
N ASP A 114 3.25 -14.86 -2.11
CA ASP A 114 2.22 -15.17 -3.11
C ASP A 114 0.81 -15.19 -2.51
N ARG A 115 0.64 -15.59 -1.25
CA ARG A 115 -0.66 -15.50 -0.56
C ARG A 115 -1.12 -14.05 -0.37
N VAL A 116 -0.20 -13.13 -0.07
CA VAL A 116 -0.52 -11.70 0.04
C VAL A 116 -0.87 -11.14 -1.34
N ARG A 117 -0.09 -11.47 -2.36
CA ARG A 117 -0.29 -11.06 -3.75
C ARG A 117 -1.60 -11.55 -4.33
N ALA A 118 -1.93 -12.83 -4.10
CA ALA A 118 -3.18 -13.44 -4.59
C ALA A 118 -4.43 -12.70 -4.09
N ARG A 119 -4.44 -12.23 -2.83
CA ARG A 119 -5.53 -11.42 -2.29
C ARG A 119 -5.70 -10.09 -3.05
N ALA A 120 -4.61 -9.52 -3.55
CA ALA A 120 -4.61 -8.30 -4.34
C ALA A 120 -4.84 -8.54 -5.84
N GLY A 121 -5.03 -9.79 -6.28
CA GLY A 121 -5.17 -10.15 -7.70
C GLY A 121 -3.89 -10.02 -8.50
N LEU A 122 -2.73 -9.96 -7.83
CA LEU A 122 -1.43 -9.92 -8.48
C LEU A 122 -0.96 -11.34 -8.83
N ALA A 123 -0.18 -11.45 -9.90
CA ALA A 123 0.41 -12.73 -10.28
C ALA A 123 1.40 -13.22 -9.22
N PRO A 124 1.49 -14.56 -8.99
CA PRO A 124 2.47 -15.12 -8.07
C PRO A 124 3.90 -14.74 -8.47
N LEU A 125 4.74 -14.39 -7.50
CA LEU A 125 6.17 -14.13 -7.74
C LEU A 125 6.88 -15.33 -8.32
N ALA A 126 6.51 -16.53 -7.89
CA ALA A 126 7.03 -17.78 -8.45
C ALA A 126 6.84 -17.87 -9.97
N THR A 127 5.82 -17.18 -10.52
CA THR A 127 5.54 -17.15 -11.96
C THR A 127 6.24 -15.98 -12.66
N VAL A 128 6.13 -14.77 -12.09
CA VAL A 128 6.59 -13.53 -12.76
C VAL A 128 8.07 -13.22 -12.52
N ARG A 129 8.63 -13.70 -11.42
CA ARG A 129 10.04 -13.52 -11.02
C ARG A 129 10.62 -14.79 -10.40
N PRO A 130 10.67 -15.91 -11.14
CA PRO A 130 11.22 -17.15 -10.62
C PRO A 130 12.72 -17.04 -10.37
N GLY A 131 13.23 -17.78 -9.40
CA GLY A 131 14.67 -17.96 -9.20
C GLY A 131 15.42 -16.73 -8.71
N MET A 132 14.75 -15.79 -8.01
CA MET A 132 15.42 -14.65 -7.41
C MET A 132 16.52 -15.10 -6.44
N THR A 133 17.64 -14.40 -6.46
CA THR A 133 18.65 -14.50 -5.38
C THR A 133 18.07 -13.99 -4.07
N GLN A 134 18.71 -14.33 -2.94
CA GLN A 134 18.34 -13.83 -1.62
C GLN A 134 18.19 -12.30 -1.59
N ALA A 135 19.15 -11.57 -2.17
CA ALA A 135 19.15 -10.12 -2.21
C ALA A 135 18.00 -9.55 -3.08
N GLN A 136 17.74 -10.15 -4.24
CA GLN A 136 16.62 -9.75 -5.10
C GLN A 136 15.27 -10.01 -4.44
N PHE A 137 15.13 -11.14 -3.76
CA PHE A 137 13.91 -11.46 -3.03
C PHE A 137 13.70 -10.49 -1.85
N GLN A 138 14.77 -10.08 -1.16
CA GLN A 138 14.69 -9.08 -0.11
C GLN A 138 14.15 -7.75 -0.64
N GLN A 139 14.65 -7.28 -1.79
CA GLN A 139 14.14 -6.05 -2.42
C GLN A 139 12.65 -6.17 -2.81
N GLN A 140 12.25 -7.34 -3.31
CA GLN A 140 10.85 -7.60 -3.63
C GLN A 140 9.98 -7.64 -2.36
N LEU A 141 10.48 -8.24 -1.29
CA LEU A 141 9.80 -8.29 0.00
C LEU A 141 9.59 -6.87 0.58
N GLU A 142 10.60 -6.00 0.46
CA GLU A 142 10.48 -4.59 0.83
C GLU A 142 9.36 -3.90 0.05
N HIS A 143 9.29 -4.13 -1.26
CA HIS A 143 8.22 -3.63 -2.10
C HIS A 143 6.83 -4.12 -1.64
N GLU A 144 6.68 -5.41 -1.37
CA GLU A 144 5.42 -5.99 -0.88
C GLU A 144 5.03 -5.43 0.49
N ARG A 145 5.98 -5.24 1.40
CA ARG A 145 5.72 -4.62 2.70
C ARG A 145 5.29 -3.17 2.56
N ILE A 146 5.89 -2.41 1.65
CA ILE A 146 5.48 -1.03 1.36
C ILE A 146 4.04 -1.01 0.85
N THR A 147 3.73 -1.79 -0.17
CA THR A 147 2.40 -1.74 -0.80
C THR A 147 1.29 -2.33 0.09
N GLU A 148 1.57 -3.34 0.88
CA GLU A 148 0.60 -3.97 1.76
C GLU A 148 0.38 -3.20 3.07
N LEU A 149 1.47 -2.69 3.68
CA LEU A 149 1.45 -2.22 5.07
C LEU A 149 1.55 -0.68 5.19
N THR A 150 1.55 0.05 4.08
CA THR A 150 1.53 1.51 4.11
C THR A 150 0.37 2.04 4.96
N GLY A 151 0.68 2.98 5.84
CA GLY A 151 -0.29 3.59 6.77
C GLY A 151 -0.48 2.82 8.08
N GLU A 152 0.25 1.72 8.32
CA GLU A 152 0.12 0.88 9.51
C GLU A 152 1.28 1.04 10.51
N SER A 153 2.05 2.13 10.38
CA SER A 153 3.16 2.50 11.27
C SER A 153 4.34 1.50 11.32
N LEU A 154 4.40 0.52 10.40
CA LEU A 154 5.42 -0.52 10.39
C LEU A 154 6.71 -0.11 9.65
N ARG A 155 6.63 0.84 8.72
CA ARG A 155 7.76 1.22 7.86
C ARG A 155 8.99 1.71 8.62
N TRP A 156 8.80 2.46 9.72
CA TRP A 156 9.90 2.92 10.54
C TRP A 156 10.70 1.76 11.13
N ASN A 157 10.00 0.76 11.66
CA ASN A 157 10.63 -0.45 12.21
C ASN A 157 11.37 -1.24 11.12
N ASP A 158 10.79 -1.34 9.92
CA ASP A 158 11.43 -2.01 8.78
C ASP A 158 12.74 -1.31 8.41
N LEU A 159 12.73 0.02 8.27
CA LEU A 159 13.95 0.80 7.97
C LEU A 159 15.01 0.67 9.06
N ALA A 160 14.61 0.70 10.33
CA ALA A 160 15.56 0.61 11.44
C ALA A 160 16.25 -0.77 11.51
N ARG A 161 15.57 -1.86 11.12
CA ARG A 161 16.15 -3.21 11.18
C ARG A 161 16.86 -3.64 9.91
N TRP A 162 16.59 -3.00 8.78
CA TRP A 162 17.29 -3.29 7.52
C TRP A 162 18.53 -2.44 7.28
N GLY A 163 18.73 -1.34 8.04
CA GLY A 163 19.87 -0.42 7.94
C GLY A 163 19.58 0.70 6.96
#